data_b01789cb7d2ea423416635b730cad5fe
#
_entry.id   b01789cb7d2ea423416635b730cad5fe
#
_cell.length_a   1.000
_cell.length_b   1.000
_cell.length_c   1.000
_cell.angle_alpha   90.00
_cell.angle_beta   90.00
_cell.angle_gamma   90.00
#
_symmetry.space_group_name_H-M   'P 1'
#
loop_
_entity.id
_entity.type
_entity.pdbx_description
1 polymer ?
#
loop_
_entity_poly.entity_id
_entity_poly.type
_entity_poly.pdbx_seq_one_letter_code
_entity_poly.pdbx_strand_id
1 'polypeptide(L)'
;MVEMTSIGNAVGFAPEVRGAYGPKCPVSDLPKVFSPKSAGGIFEKRGAVDYAVGPAPGVFVIITTDQPKIKADLNYLGLSGHGDFWCLYRPYHLANLETPITISHVLLDNAETLNTNRIPVAETITVAKKDLNPGDTIDTLGGFTVYGMIEKAVIAREQNLVPLGLTVGGKIVKPIKMGEAISYDAIELNEDKLIVKLRREQDKIIAGL
;
A
#
# COMPACT_ATOMS: atom_id res chain seq x y z
N MET A 1 4.28 -0.18 -3.42
CA MET A 1 2.98 -0.85 -3.28
C MET A 1 2.90 -1.68 -2.00
N VAL A 2 3.85 -2.58 -1.73
CA VAL A 2 3.83 -3.43 -0.50
C VAL A 2 3.85 -2.59 0.77
N GLU A 3 4.74 -1.61 0.89
CA GLU A 3 4.80 -0.69 2.04
C GLU A 3 3.48 0.07 2.26
N MET A 4 2.89 0.60 1.17
CA MET A 4 1.59 1.27 1.23
C MET A 4 0.47 0.34 1.69
N THR A 5 0.48 -0.93 1.23
CA THR A 5 -0.48 -1.95 1.69
C THR A 5 -0.30 -2.22 3.18
N SER A 6 0.94 -2.36 3.66
CA SER A 6 1.24 -2.59 5.07
C SER A 6 0.78 -1.43 5.95
N ILE A 7 1.12 -0.19 5.57
CA ILE A 7 0.69 1.03 6.28
C ILE A 7 -0.84 1.15 6.23
N GLY A 8 -1.44 0.98 5.05
CA GLY A 8 -2.88 1.05 4.86
C GLY A 8 -3.63 0.09 5.79
N ASN A 9 -3.16 -1.16 5.87
CA ASN A 9 -3.75 -2.17 6.76
C ASN A 9 -3.57 -1.82 8.25
N ALA A 10 -2.42 -1.24 8.64
CA ALA A 10 -2.17 -0.85 10.01
C ALA A 10 -3.08 0.30 10.49
N VAL A 11 -3.31 1.30 9.62
CA VAL A 11 -4.12 2.49 9.97
C VAL A 11 -5.57 2.41 9.48
N GLY A 12 -5.94 1.38 8.72
CA GLY A 12 -7.28 1.21 8.17
C GLY A 12 -7.58 2.09 6.93
N PHE A 13 -6.54 2.48 6.15
CA PHE A 13 -6.68 3.33 4.97
C PHE A 13 -6.47 2.50 3.70
N ALA A 14 -7.49 2.47 2.83
CA ALA A 14 -7.41 1.80 1.54
C ALA A 14 -7.01 2.78 0.42
N PRO A 15 -6.47 2.30 -0.71
CA PRO A 15 -6.33 3.13 -1.90
C PRO A 15 -7.72 3.49 -2.44
N GLU A 16 -7.88 4.67 -3.03
CA GLU A 16 -9.17 5.02 -3.67
C GLU A 16 -9.35 4.30 -5.00
N VAL A 17 -8.28 4.16 -5.75
CA VAL A 17 -8.25 3.48 -7.06
C VAL A 17 -7.18 2.39 -7.06
N ARG A 18 -7.35 1.38 -7.92
CA ARG A 18 -6.31 0.36 -8.16
C ARG A 18 -5.01 1.02 -8.61
N GLY A 19 -3.91 0.66 -7.94
CA GLY A 19 -2.58 1.19 -8.23
C GLY A 19 -2.29 2.55 -7.59
N ALA A 20 -3.28 3.15 -6.90
CA ALA A 20 -3.26 4.52 -6.40
C ALA A 20 -3.17 5.57 -7.53
N TYR A 21 -3.26 6.86 -7.21
CA TYR A 21 -3.18 7.93 -8.22
C TYR A 21 -1.73 8.26 -8.61
N GLY A 22 -0.81 8.24 -7.64
CA GLY A 22 0.59 8.51 -7.86
C GLY A 22 0.89 9.86 -8.52
N PRO A 23 0.31 10.98 -8.09
CA PRO A 23 0.46 12.26 -8.76
C PRO A 23 1.90 12.76 -8.69
N LYS A 24 2.33 13.45 -9.75
CA LYS A 24 3.62 14.17 -9.78
C LYS A 24 3.43 15.56 -9.19
N CYS A 25 4.08 15.85 -8.07
CA CYS A 25 4.02 17.16 -7.44
C CYS A 25 5.26 17.42 -6.55
N PRO A 26 5.63 18.69 -6.30
CA PRO A 26 6.65 19.02 -5.31
C PRO A 26 6.11 18.86 -3.88
N VAL A 27 7.01 18.83 -2.90
CA VAL A 27 6.64 18.73 -1.47
C VAL A 27 5.68 19.82 -1.02
N SER A 28 5.86 21.04 -1.51
CA SER A 28 5.00 22.19 -1.19
C SER A 28 3.52 21.99 -1.54
N ASP A 29 3.25 21.19 -2.56
CA ASP A 29 1.92 20.97 -3.09
C ASP A 29 1.22 19.74 -2.49
N LEU A 30 1.93 18.91 -1.70
CA LEU A 30 1.36 17.72 -1.07
C LEU A 30 0.04 18.01 -0.32
N PRO A 31 -0.07 19.07 0.54
CA PRO A 31 -1.31 19.34 1.26
C PRO A 31 -2.48 19.66 0.36
N LYS A 32 -2.22 20.31 -0.78
CA LYS A 32 -3.24 20.64 -1.79
C LYS A 32 -3.65 19.40 -2.57
N VAL A 33 -2.66 18.69 -3.12
CA VAL A 33 -2.90 17.54 -4.03
C VAL A 33 -3.60 16.41 -3.28
N PHE A 34 -3.14 16.06 -2.08
CA PHE A 34 -3.67 14.93 -1.29
C PHE A 34 -4.79 15.33 -0.32
N SER A 35 -5.45 16.46 -0.56
CA SER A 35 -6.69 16.83 0.12
C SER A 35 -7.92 16.27 -0.62
N PRO A 36 -9.12 16.29 0.00
CA PRO A 36 -10.35 15.95 -0.68
C PRO A 36 -10.69 16.89 -1.85
N LYS A 37 -11.42 16.40 -2.84
CA LYS A 37 -11.92 17.19 -3.99
C LYS A 37 -12.67 18.43 -3.56
N SER A 38 -13.43 18.37 -2.45
CA SER A 38 -14.11 19.52 -1.86
C SER A 38 -13.16 20.63 -1.42
N ALA A 39 -11.87 20.33 -1.22
CA ALA A 39 -10.81 21.28 -0.89
C ALA A 39 -9.82 21.50 -2.06
N GLY A 40 -10.16 21.01 -3.26
CA GLY A 40 -9.36 21.17 -4.48
C GLY A 40 -8.29 20.10 -4.71
N GLY A 41 -8.31 19.00 -3.96
CA GLY A 41 -7.40 17.86 -4.11
C GLY A 41 -7.96 16.74 -4.99
N ILE A 42 -7.32 15.56 -4.91
CA ILE A 42 -7.63 14.41 -5.77
C ILE A 42 -8.57 13.39 -5.13
N PHE A 43 -8.67 13.35 -3.79
CA PHE A 43 -9.42 12.32 -3.08
C PHE A 43 -10.93 12.63 -2.98
N GLU A 44 -11.75 11.59 -3.03
CA GLU A 44 -13.19 11.72 -2.75
C GLU A 44 -13.44 11.99 -1.27
N LYS A 45 -12.64 11.37 -0.40
CA LYS A 45 -12.77 11.46 1.05
C LYS A 45 -11.42 11.37 1.76
N ARG A 46 -11.40 11.63 3.07
CA ARG A 46 -10.24 11.40 3.94
C ARG A 46 -10.02 9.90 4.20
N GLY A 47 -8.81 9.54 4.63
CA GLY A 47 -8.47 8.17 5.01
C GLY A 47 -8.10 7.28 3.81
N ALA A 48 -7.33 7.81 2.88
CA ALA A 48 -6.76 7.07 1.77
C ALA A 48 -5.23 6.96 1.90
N VAL A 49 -4.66 5.91 1.30
CA VAL A 49 -3.22 5.73 1.13
C VAL A 49 -2.85 5.92 -0.34
N ASP A 50 -1.77 6.68 -0.58
CA ASP A 50 -1.29 6.97 -1.94
C ASP A 50 0.21 7.33 -1.91
N TYR A 51 0.82 7.59 -3.06
CA TYR A 51 2.22 8.01 -3.18
C TYR A 51 2.34 9.24 -4.09
N ALA A 52 3.44 9.97 -3.94
CA ALA A 52 3.77 11.10 -4.79
C ALA A 52 5.04 10.82 -5.60
N VAL A 53 5.07 11.26 -6.86
CA VAL A 53 6.26 11.26 -7.71
C VAL A 53 6.85 12.67 -7.73
N GLY A 54 8.14 12.80 -7.35
CA GLY A 54 8.86 14.09 -7.38
C GLY A 54 9.52 14.48 -6.06
N PRO A 55 8.89 14.27 -4.87
CA PRO A 55 9.60 14.42 -3.61
C PRO A 55 10.81 13.49 -3.50
N ALA A 56 11.79 13.87 -2.69
CA ALA A 56 12.85 12.95 -2.27
C ALA A 56 12.24 11.72 -1.56
N PRO A 57 12.93 10.56 -1.57
CA PRO A 57 12.45 9.39 -0.84
C PRO A 57 12.12 9.74 0.60
N GLY A 58 10.90 9.44 1.03
CA GLY A 58 10.43 9.79 2.36
C GLY A 58 8.97 9.40 2.59
N VAL A 59 8.45 9.82 3.73
CA VAL A 59 7.08 9.55 4.15
C VAL A 59 6.38 10.87 4.46
N PHE A 60 5.10 10.97 4.13
CA PHE A 60 4.30 12.13 4.49
C PHE A 60 2.91 11.73 4.99
N VAL A 61 2.35 12.59 5.83
CA VAL A 61 0.97 12.50 6.30
C VAL A 61 0.31 13.85 6.09
N ILE A 62 -0.86 13.85 5.46
CA ILE A 62 -1.69 15.05 5.35
C ILE A 62 -2.68 15.04 6.50
N ILE A 63 -2.62 16.07 7.31
CA ILE A 63 -3.47 16.25 8.50
C ILE A 63 -4.41 17.44 8.32
N THR A 64 -5.48 17.44 9.09
CA THR A 64 -6.43 18.54 9.19
C THR A 64 -6.94 18.63 10.62
N THR A 65 -7.36 19.80 11.04
CA THR A 65 -7.96 20.06 12.35
C THR A 65 -8.99 21.18 12.25
N ASP A 66 -9.99 21.16 13.11
CA ASP A 66 -10.96 22.24 13.29
C ASP A 66 -10.58 23.17 14.44
N GLN A 67 -9.56 22.82 15.25
CA GLN A 67 -9.12 23.56 16.43
C GLN A 67 -8.30 24.81 16.04
N PRO A 68 -8.80 26.06 16.29
CA PRO A 68 -8.11 27.28 15.86
C PRO A 68 -6.71 27.42 16.42
N LYS A 69 -6.50 27.01 17.68
CA LYS A 69 -5.19 27.07 18.32
C LYS A 69 -4.16 26.17 17.62
N ILE A 70 -4.57 24.93 17.28
CA ILE A 70 -3.70 24.00 16.58
C ILE A 70 -3.40 24.52 15.16
N LYS A 71 -4.38 25.08 14.44
CA LYS A 71 -4.14 25.74 13.14
C LYS A 71 -3.09 26.83 13.24
N ALA A 72 -3.19 27.69 14.26
CA ALA A 72 -2.23 28.76 14.50
C ALA A 72 -0.83 28.20 14.78
N ASP A 73 -0.71 27.14 15.59
CA ASP A 73 0.56 26.52 15.94
C ASP A 73 1.20 25.84 14.72
N LEU A 74 0.42 25.11 13.89
CA LEU A 74 0.92 24.49 12.65
C LEU A 74 1.49 25.54 11.68
N ASN A 75 0.80 26.69 11.54
CA ASN A 75 1.27 27.79 10.71
C ASN A 75 2.53 28.47 11.32
N TYR A 76 2.55 28.68 12.63
CA TYR A 76 3.70 29.26 13.34
C TYR A 76 4.95 28.39 13.20
N LEU A 77 4.79 27.06 13.24
CA LEU A 77 5.86 26.09 13.03
C LEU A 77 6.32 25.98 11.56
N GLY A 78 5.68 26.70 10.65
CA GLY A 78 6.06 26.75 9.23
C GLY A 78 5.79 25.46 8.47
N LEU A 79 4.84 24.63 8.92
CA LEU A 79 4.46 23.44 8.16
C LEU A 79 3.85 23.83 6.81
N SER A 80 4.21 23.08 5.77
CA SER A 80 3.58 23.27 4.45
C SER A 80 2.09 23.01 4.55
N GLY A 81 1.26 23.98 4.20
CA GLY A 81 -0.18 23.96 4.32
C GLY A 81 -0.91 24.45 3.08
N HIS A 82 -2.16 24.02 2.91
CA HIS A 82 -3.11 24.53 1.91
C HIS A 82 -4.52 24.52 2.51
N GLY A 83 -5.13 25.68 2.70
CA GLY A 83 -6.39 25.81 3.44
C GLY A 83 -6.27 25.23 4.85
N ASP A 84 -7.11 24.26 5.17
CA ASP A 84 -7.14 23.58 6.47
C ASP A 84 -6.39 22.22 6.45
N PHE A 85 -5.44 22.06 5.53
CA PHE A 85 -4.63 20.84 5.40
C PHE A 85 -3.15 21.16 5.52
N TRP A 86 -2.40 20.38 6.30
CA TRP A 86 -0.96 20.52 6.50
C TRP A 86 -0.26 19.19 6.24
N CYS A 87 0.99 19.28 5.80
CA CYS A 87 1.84 18.14 5.54
C CYS A 87 2.87 17.95 6.64
N LEU A 88 2.86 16.78 7.29
CA LEU A 88 3.97 16.30 8.08
C LEU A 88 4.84 15.47 7.15
N TYR A 89 6.04 15.97 6.81
CA TYR A 89 6.94 15.36 5.86
C TYR A 89 8.24 14.93 6.51
N ARG A 90 8.60 13.67 6.34
CA ARG A 90 9.89 13.12 6.73
C ARG A 90 10.70 12.84 5.47
N PRO A 91 11.75 13.67 5.15
CA PRO A 91 12.43 13.66 3.86
C PRO A 91 13.48 12.56 3.73
N TYR A 92 13.32 11.44 4.41
CA TYR A 92 14.22 10.30 4.36
C TYR A 92 13.54 9.00 4.77
N HIS A 93 14.11 7.89 4.31
CA HIS A 93 13.77 6.53 4.70
C HIS A 93 15.10 5.79 4.92
N LEU A 94 15.50 5.69 6.19
CA LEU A 94 16.82 5.20 6.60
C LEU A 94 16.68 3.85 7.30
N ALA A 95 16.35 2.81 6.53
CA ALA A 95 16.10 1.46 7.06
C ALA A 95 17.22 0.96 7.99
N ASN A 96 18.49 1.22 7.65
CA ASN A 96 19.63 0.80 8.45
C ASN A 96 19.69 1.45 9.84
N LEU A 97 19.21 2.69 9.97
CA LEU A 97 19.16 3.40 11.26
C LEU A 97 17.87 3.10 12.03
N GLU A 98 16.79 2.76 11.34
CA GLU A 98 15.49 2.52 11.94
C GLU A 98 15.31 1.08 12.41
N THR A 99 15.98 0.10 11.80
CA THR A 99 15.95 -1.30 12.22
C THR A 99 16.36 -1.51 13.69
N PRO A 100 17.45 -0.91 14.21
CA PRO A 100 17.79 -1.02 15.62
C PRO A 100 16.72 -0.45 16.56
N ILE A 101 16.03 0.61 16.16
CA ILE A 101 14.92 1.20 16.93
C ILE A 101 13.75 0.22 16.99
N THR A 102 13.38 -0.39 15.87
CA THR A 102 12.35 -1.45 15.82
C THR A 102 12.69 -2.61 16.76
N ILE A 103 13.93 -3.10 16.71
CA ILE A 103 14.40 -4.18 17.59
C ILE A 103 14.31 -3.75 19.08
N SER A 104 14.72 -2.53 19.39
CA SER A 104 14.64 -1.98 20.75
C SER A 104 13.20 -1.92 21.26
N HIS A 105 12.24 -1.45 20.45
CA HIS A 105 10.83 -1.44 20.82
C HIS A 105 10.29 -2.84 21.11
N VAL A 106 10.66 -3.84 20.30
CA VAL A 106 10.24 -5.22 20.56
C VAL A 106 10.83 -5.74 21.87
N LEU A 107 12.13 -5.49 22.13
CA LEU A 107 12.83 -6.06 23.29
C LEU A 107 12.56 -5.33 24.60
N LEU A 108 12.44 -4.00 24.57
CA LEU A 108 12.32 -3.19 25.78
C LEU A 108 10.86 -2.85 26.12
N ASP A 109 10.05 -2.57 25.09
CA ASP A 109 8.68 -2.09 25.26
C ASP A 109 7.64 -3.18 24.96
N ASN A 110 8.07 -4.37 24.49
CA ASN A 110 7.20 -5.45 23.99
C ASN A 110 6.16 -4.93 22.98
N ALA A 111 6.57 -3.99 22.13
CA ALA A 111 5.72 -3.30 21.18
C ALA A 111 6.02 -3.72 19.73
N GLU A 112 4.96 -3.90 18.95
CA GLU A 112 5.06 -4.17 17.52
C GLU A 112 5.21 -2.84 16.74
N THR A 113 5.96 -2.85 15.65
CA THR A 113 6.12 -1.67 14.78
C THR A 113 4.87 -1.41 13.94
N LEU A 114 4.28 -2.47 13.40
CA LEU A 114 3.04 -2.43 12.61
C LEU A 114 2.12 -3.54 13.10
N ASN A 115 1.09 -3.16 13.84
CA ASN A 115 0.06 -4.08 14.26
C ASN A 115 -1.18 -3.91 13.39
N THR A 116 -1.57 -4.99 12.71
CA THR A 116 -2.75 -5.04 11.85
C THR A 116 -3.86 -5.84 12.55
N ASN A 117 -4.26 -5.47 13.78
CA ASN A 117 -5.36 -6.11 14.52
C ASN A 117 -6.73 -5.91 13.84
N ARG A 118 -6.75 -5.75 12.52
CA ARG A 118 -7.94 -5.43 11.74
C ARG A 118 -8.04 -6.37 10.54
N ILE A 119 -9.24 -6.50 10.02
CA ILE A 119 -9.44 -7.10 8.69
C ILE A 119 -8.69 -6.24 7.67
N PRO A 120 -7.84 -6.84 6.82
CA PRO A 120 -7.10 -6.10 5.80
C PRO A 120 -8.02 -5.27 4.90
N VAL A 121 -7.69 -3.99 4.71
CA VAL A 121 -8.42 -3.05 3.85
C VAL A 121 -7.76 -2.89 2.48
N ALA A 122 -6.48 -3.26 2.36
CA ALA A 122 -5.70 -3.19 1.14
C ALA A 122 -4.99 -4.52 0.87
N GLU A 123 -4.70 -4.80 -0.41
CA GLU A 123 -3.93 -5.95 -0.88
C GLU A 123 -2.95 -5.50 -1.95
N THR A 124 -1.74 -6.10 -1.99
CA THR A 124 -0.84 -5.95 -3.13
C THR A 124 -1.11 -7.09 -4.11
N ILE A 125 -1.89 -6.81 -5.13
CA ILE A 125 -2.24 -7.75 -6.18
C ILE A 125 -1.14 -7.89 -7.22
N THR A 126 -1.15 -8.98 -7.98
CA THR A 126 -0.20 -9.27 -9.06
C THR A 126 -0.75 -8.81 -10.40
N VAL A 127 0.08 -8.10 -11.16
CA VAL A 127 -0.25 -7.62 -12.53
C VAL A 127 0.84 -8.06 -13.50
N ALA A 128 0.45 -8.51 -14.69
CA ALA A 128 1.36 -8.96 -15.72
C ALA A 128 2.16 -7.79 -16.35
N LYS A 129 3.50 -7.91 -16.44
CA LYS A 129 4.38 -6.95 -17.14
C LYS A 129 4.42 -7.15 -18.65
N LYS A 130 4.05 -8.33 -19.11
CA LYS A 130 4.02 -8.77 -20.50
C LYS A 130 2.89 -9.75 -20.70
N ASP A 131 2.57 -10.08 -21.96
CA ASP A 131 1.68 -11.21 -22.23
C ASP A 131 2.28 -12.49 -21.66
N LEU A 132 1.48 -13.24 -20.92
CA LEU A 132 1.81 -14.52 -20.31
C LEU A 132 0.93 -15.61 -20.90
N ASN A 133 1.52 -16.74 -21.26
CA ASN A 133 0.83 -17.88 -21.84
C ASN A 133 0.80 -19.08 -20.89
N PRO A 134 -0.15 -20.00 -21.04
CA PRO A 134 -0.14 -21.25 -20.29
C PRO A 134 1.22 -21.96 -20.43
N GLY A 135 1.78 -22.33 -19.29
CA GLY A 135 3.10 -22.92 -19.18
C GLY A 135 4.21 -21.95 -18.77
N ASP A 136 4.02 -20.64 -18.90
CA ASP A 136 4.97 -19.64 -18.41
C ASP A 136 5.06 -19.70 -16.87
N THR A 137 6.26 -19.47 -16.35
CA THR A 137 6.52 -19.44 -14.92
C THR A 137 6.82 -18.01 -14.47
N ILE A 138 6.25 -17.59 -13.34
CA ILE A 138 6.57 -16.32 -12.72
C ILE A 138 7.99 -16.38 -12.15
N ASP A 139 8.85 -15.44 -12.57
CA ASP A 139 10.27 -15.41 -12.23
C ASP A 139 10.50 -15.02 -10.76
N THR A 140 10.57 -13.73 -10.45
CA THR A 140 10.83 -13.24 -9.10
C THR A 140 10.12 -11.93 -8.83
N LEU A 141 10.02 -11.54 -7.56
CA LEU A 141 9.54 -10.21 -7.17
C LEU A 141 10.50 -9.15 -7.74
N GLY A 142 9.94 -8.17 -8.46
CA GLY A 142 10.74 -7.17 -9.19
C GLY A 142 11.37 -7.68 -10.49
N GLY A 143 11.09 -8.91 -10.91
CA GLY A 143 11.56 -9.51 -12.17
C GLY A 143 10.87 -8.97 -13.42
N PHE A 144 10.83 -9.80 -14.47
CA PHE A 144 10.35 -9.40 -15.81
C PHE A 144 8.93 -9.84 -16.14
N THR A 145 8.32 -10.71 -15.29
CA THR A 145 7.00 -11.29 -15.58
C THR A 145 5.87 -10.50 -14.97
N VAL A 146 6.03 -10.02 -13.73
CA VAL A 146 4.95 -9.39 -12.97
C VAL A 146 5.43 -8.16 -12.17
N TYR A 147 4.46 -7.35 -11.72
CA TYR A 147 4.65 -6.28 -10.74
C TYR A 147 3.46 -6.22 -9.79
N GLY A 148 3.62 -5.52 -8.67
CA GLY A 148 2.57 -5.34 -7.69
C GLY A 148 1.80 -4.04 -7.87
N MET A 149 0.48 -4.10 -7.73
CA MET A 149 -0.39 -2.93 -7.58
C MET A 149 -1.17 -3.04 -6.27
N ILE A 150 -1.36 -1.90 -5.61
CA ILE A 150 -2.24 -1.85 -4.45
C ILE A 150 -3.70 -1.83 -4.91
N GLU A 151 -4.56 -2.60 -4.23
CA GLU A 151 -5.99 -2.66 -4.47
C GLU A 151 -6.75 -2.70 -3.13
N LYS A 152 -8.02 -2.32 -3.12
CA LYS A 152 -8.90 -2.57 -1.97
C LYS A 152 -9.02 -4.07 -1.73
N ALA A 153 -8.81 -4.50 -0.50
CA ALA A 153 -8.84 -5.93 -0.18
C ALA A 153 -10.18 -6.60 -0.48
N VAL A 154 -11.30 -5.86 -0.38
CA VAL A 154 -12.63 -6.36 -0.76
C VAL A 154 -12.69 -6.66 -2.26
N ILE A 155 -12.21 -5.75 -3.10
CA ILE A 155 -12.19 -5.94 -4.57
C ILE A 155 -11.23 -7.07 -4.96
N ALA A 156 -10.06 -7.13 -4.32
CA ALA A 156 -9.12 -8.23 -4.57
C ALA A 156 -9.74 -9.60 -4.29
N ARG A 157 -10.54 -9.73 -3.22
CA ARG A 157 -11.28 -10.96 -2.89
C ARG A 157 -12.41 -11.23 -3.88
N GLU A 158 -13.24 -10.24 -4.18
CA GLU A 158 -14.37 -10.38 -5.13
C GLU A 158 -13.91 -10.81 -6.53
N GLN A 159 -12.77 -10.28 -6.98
CA GLN A 159 -12.17 -10.63 -8.27
C GLN A 159 -11.22 -11.81 -8.20
N ASN A 160 -11.10 -12.48 -7.06
CA ASN A 160 -10.23 -13.63 -6.83
C ASN A 160 -8.76 -13.39 -7.23
N LEU A 161 -8.24 -12.17 -6.96
CA LEU A 161 -6.89 -11.76 -7.37
C LEU A 161 -5.82 -12.36 -6.46
N VAL A 162 -4.72 -12.80 -7.07
CA VAL A 162 -3.62 -13.39 -6.32
C VAL A 162 -2.67 -12.31 -5.77
N PRO A 163 -2.32 -12.37 -4.46
CA PRO A 163 -1.32 -11.49 -3.89
C PRO A 163 0.06 -11.71 -4.49
N LEU A 164 0.80 -10.62 -4.71
CA LEU A 164 2.12 -10.63 -5.35
C LEU A 164 3.10 -11.61 -4.70
N GLY A 165 3.15 -11.64 -3.37
CA GLY A 165 4.09 -12.46 -2.62
C GLY A 165 3.93 -13.97 -2.79
N LEU A 166 2.78 -14.44 -3.30
CA LEU A 166 2.51 -15.86 -3.49
C LEU A 166 2.98 -16.39 -4.84
N THR A 167 3.18 -15.51 -5.83
CA THR A 167 3.25 -15.89 -7.25
C THR A 167 4.58 -16.40 -7.73
N VAL A 168 5.69 -16.12 -7.02
CA VAL A 168 7.04 -16.53 -7.44
C VAL A 168 7.12 -18.04 -7.65
N GLY A 169 7.54 -18.46 -8.85
CA GLY A 169 7.60 -19.87 -9.25
C GLY A 169 6.23 -20.49 -9.54
N GLY A 170 5.14 -19.73 -9.50
CA GLY A 170 3.82 -20.15 -9.93
C GLY A 170 3.75 -20.30 -11.45
N LYS A 171 2.94 -21.23 -11.94
CA LYS A 171 2.79 -21.56 -13.34
C LYS A 171 1.49 -21.00 -13.90
N ILE A 172 1.55 -20.26 -14.99
CA ILE A 172 0.37 -19.71 -15.65
C ILE A 172 -0.41 -20.85 -16.32
N VAL A 173 -1.73 -20.87 -16.13
CA VAL A 173 -2.62 -21.87 -16.69
C VAL A 173 -3.67 -21.30 -17.65
N LYS A 174 -3.86 -19.97 -17.66
CA LYS A 174 -4.71 -19.27 -18.63
C LYS A 174 -3.94 -18.10 -19.25
N PRO A 175 -4.20 -17.73 -20.53
CA PRO A 175 -3.56 -16.57 -21.13
C PRO A 175 -3.90 -15.29 -20.34
N ILE A 176 -2.89 -14.41 -20.14
CA ILE A 176 -3.03 -13.15 -19.43
C ILE A 176 -2.34 -12.08 -20.28
N LYS A 177 -3.02 -10.94 -20.52
CA LYS A 177 -2.44 -9.83 -21.27
C LYS A 177 -1.61 -8.92 -20.37
N MET A 178 -0.65 -8.25 -20.98
CA MET A 178 0.11 -7.18 -20.30
C MET A 178 -0.84 -6.16 -19.67
N GLY A 179 -0.61 -5.84 -18.39
CA GLY A 179 -1.43 -4.91 -17.61
C GLY A 179 -2.65 -5.53 -16.94
N GLU A 180 -2.98 -6.81 -17.20
CA GLU A 180 -4.07 -7.49 -16.52
C GLU A 180 -3.65 -8.00 -15.14
N ALA A 181 -4.56 -7.93 -14.18
CA ALA A 181 -4.39 -8.52 -12.86
C ALA A 181 -4.58 -10.03 -12.93
N ILE A 182 -3.75 -10.77 -12.22
CA ILE A 182 -3.74 -12.23 -12.21
C ILE A 182 -4.69 -12.74 -11.13
N SER A 183 -5.65 -13.57 -11.52
CA SER A 183 -6.55 -14.28 -10.59
C SER A 183 -6.00 -15.64 -10.19
N TYR A 184 -6.47 -16.19 -9.06
CA TYR A 184 -6.06 -17.52 -8.59
C TYR A 184 -6.37 -18.64 -9.59
N ASP A 185 -7.42 -18.50 -10.41
CA ASP A 185 -7.79 -19.48 -11.43
C ASP A 185 -6.95 -19.40 -12.72
N ALA A 186 -6.07 -18.41 -12.83
CA ALA A 186 -5.14 -18.23 -13.95
C ALA A 186 -3.70 -18.66 -13.64
N ILE A 187 -3.42 -19.04 -12.38
CA ILE A 187 -2.10 -19.44 -11.93
C ILE A 187 -2.17 -20.66 -11.01
N GLU A 188 -1.29 -21.60 -11.21
CA GLU A 188 -1.05 -22.73 -10.29
C GLU A 188 0.06 -22.35 -9.32
N LEU A 189 -0.27 -22.27 -8.01
CA LEU A 189 0.67 -21.95 -6.94
C LEU A 189 1.26 -23.24 -6.36
N ASN A 190 2.47 -23.14 -5.82
CA ASN A 190 3.04 -24.21 -5.04
C ASN A 190 2.45 -24.21 -3.62
N GLU A 191 1.44 -25.05 -3.38
CA GLU A 191 0.73 -25.14 -2.10
C GLU A 191 1.64 -25.66 -0.94
N ASP A 192 2.81 -26.21 -1.22
CA ASP A 192 3.76 -26.63 -0.17
C ASP A 192 4.56 -25.48 0.43
N LYS A 193 4.60 -24.32 -0.24
CA LYS A 193 5.27 -23.15 0.30
C LYS A 193 4.59 -22.66 1.57
N LEU A 194 5.40 -22.37 2.60
CA LEU A 194 4.90 -21.87 3.88
C LEU A 194 4.05 -20.60 3.73
N ILE A 195 4.47 -19.65 2.89
CA ILE A 195 3.73 -18.40 2.67
C ILE A 195 2.34 -18.65 2.07
N VAL A 196 2.19 -19.66 1.19
CA VAL A 196 0.89 -20.03 0.62
C VAL A 196 0.01 -20.66 1.69
N LYS A 197 0.55 -21.57 2.51
CA LYS A 197 -0.16 -22.19 3.64
C LYS A 197 -0.64 -21.12 4.65
N LEU A 198 0.23 -20.19 5.05
CA LEU A 198 -0.13 -19.11 5.96
C LEU A 198 -1.22 -18.20 5.37
N ARG A 199 -1.17 -17.92 4.07
CA ARG A 199 -2.24 -17.16 3.41
C ARG A 199 -3.57 -17.91 3.43
N ARG A 200 -3.60 -19.21 3.18
CA ARG A 200 -4.83 -20.02 3.28
C ARG A 200 -5.42 -20.01 4.69
N GLU A 201 -4.56 -19.99 5.72
CA GLU A 201 -5.02 -19.85 7.11
C GLU A 201 -5.56 -18.45 7.38
N GLN A 202 -4.86 -17.40 6.92
CA GLN A 202 -5.33 -16.01 7.04
C GLN A 202 -6.70 -15.83 6.38
N ASP A 203 -6.91 -16.37 5.18
CA ASP A 203 -8.18 -16.29 4.46
C ASP A 203 -9.32 -16.97 5.25
N LYS A 204 -9.05 -18.10 5.92
CA LYS A 204 -10.03 -18.78 6.79
C LYS A 204 -10.39 -17.93 8.02
N ILE A 205 -9.40 -17.33 8.66
CA ILE A 205 -9.61 -16.45 9.82
C ILE A 205 -10.49 -15.25 9.41
N ILE A 206 -10.16 -14.61 8.29
CA ILE A 206 -10.92 -13.46 7.77
C ILE A 206 -12.35 -13.85 7.41
N ALA A 207 -12.56 -15.03 6.82
CA ALA A 207 -13.89 -15.50 6.46
C ALA A 207 -14.76 -15.88 7.66
N GLY A 208 -14.16 -16.12 8.83
CA GLY A 208 -14.86 -16.42 10.09
C GLY A 208 -15.20 -15.19 10.93
N LEU A 209 -14.76 -14.00 10.52
CA LEU A 209 -15.03 -12.71 11.19
C LEU A 209 -16.24 -12.01 10.56
#